data_15455438c5faf71433034016026439cc
#
_entry.id   15455438c5faf71433034016026439cc
#
_cell.length_a   1.000
_cell.length_b   1.000
_cell.length_c   1.000
_cell.angle_alpha   90.00
_cell.angle_beta   90.00
_cell.angle_gamma   90.00
#
_symmetry.space_group_name_H-M   'P 1'
#
loop_
_entity.id
_entity.type
_entity.pdbx_description
1 polymer ?
#
loop_
_entity_poly.entity_id
_entity_poly.type
_entity_poly.pdbx_seq_one_letter_code
_entity_poly.pdbx_strand_id
1 'polypeptide(L)'
;MSQLVLKHPDLKHEDLKFNTVEVHAGEPRDMYGALIPPIYQTSTFYFDSTDDAVKACDDYAESFAYSRITNPSVDYLEQKLAALEHGKGAVAYASGMGAVSGAIFALLKSGDHAIFTKAKYSGTEDVTSDWLPRFGIAHDTFDAADLSQLEGLIKPNTKLIYVESPANPTMVLVDIAAVVEIAHKHGIKVFIDNTFATPYNTTPLDLGVDAVIHSLTKYIGGHGDLLGGAVISNDEQFLRECRLGTLMHFGSVMAPFTAFLVCRGLKTLGVRMKQYNESALKIAKWLEANPKIETVRYPFLESNPQYAIAKKQMKGGGGMISFDVAGGLEAGKKFINSLKLCTLAVSLGDTETLVEQAAAMPHTMIPKEIREAAGI
;
A
#
# COMPACT_ATOMS: atom_id res chain seq x y z
N MET A 1 -22.14 -3.62 -1.22
CA MET A 1 -21.79 -4.85 -0.45
C MET A 1 -21.53 -5.97 -1.44
N SER A 2 -20.65 -6.91 -1.12
CA SER A 2 -20.33 -8.01 -2.02
C SER A 2 -21.55 -8.89 -2.33
N GLN A 3 -21.67 -9.31 -3.59
CA GLN A 3 -22.71 -10.27 -4.02
C GLN A 3 -22.27 -11.72 -3.87
N LEU A 4 -21.03 -11.96 -3.42
CA LEU A 4 -20.55 -13.33 -3.23
C LEU A 4 -21.26 -13.99 -2.04
N VAL A 5 -21.79 -15.20 -2.27
CA VAL A 5 -22.23 -16.06 -1.18
C VAL A 5 -20.98 -16.65 -0.54
N LEU A 6 -20.74 -16.32 0.72
CA LEU A 6 -19.54 -16.75 1.42
C LEU A 6 -19.64 -18.22 1.86
N LYS A 7 -18.45 -18.87 1.91
CA LYS A 7 -18.31 -20.26 2.38
C LYS A 7 -18.59 -20.38 3.89
N HIS A 8 -18.20 -19.34 4.63
CA HIS A 8 -18.33 -19.26 6.06
C HIS A 8 -18.97 -17.93 6.48
N PRO A 9 -20.29 -17.73 6.23
CA PRO A 9 -20.95 -16.44 6.47
C PRO A 9 -21.02 -16.06 7.95
N ASP A 10 -20.95 -17.06 8.85
CA ASP A 10 -21.05 -16.84 10.30
C ASP A 10 -19.68 -16.56 10.97
N LEU A 11 -18.57 -16.65 10.22
CA LEU A 11 -17.25 -16.33 10.75
C LEU A 11 -17.09 -14.82 10.83
N LYS A 12 -16.92 -14.31 12.05
CA LYS A 12 -16.52 -12.93 12.28
C LYS A 12 -15.01 -12.85 12.25
N HIS A 13 -14.47 -12.08 11.29
CA HIS A 13 -13.02 -11.97 11.10
C HIS A 13 -12.32 -11.32 12.29
N GLU A 14 -13.01 -10.44 13.02
CA GLU A 14 -12.54 -9.78 14.25
C GLU A 14 -12.22 -10.77 15.39
N ASP A 15 -12.85 -11.94 15.40
CA ASP A 15 -12.61 -13.01 16.39
C ASP A 15 -11.44 -13.94 16.01
N LEU A 16 -10.85 -13.75 14.81
CA LEU A 16 -9.84 -14.64 14.26
C LEU A 16 -8.43 -14.02 14.30
N LYS A 17 -7.43 -14.88 14.41
CA LYS A 17 -6.03 -14.45 14.27
C LYS A 17 -5.68 -14.19 12.82
N PHE A 18 -4.73 -13.28 12.57
CA PHE A 18 -4.27 -12.86 11.24
C PHE A 18 -4.09 -14.02 10.26
N ASN A 19 -3.35 -15.07 10.63
CA ASN A 19 -3.08 -16.21 9.76
C ASN A 19 -4.34 -17.03 9.39
N THR A 20 -5.41 -16.94 10.18
CA THR A 20 -6.69 -17.55 9.84
C THR A 20 -7.45 -16.62 8.88
N VAL A 21 -7.45 -15.32 9.14
CA VAL A 21 -8.10 -14.32 8.28
C VAL A 21 -7.48 -14.32 6.88
N GLU A 22 -6.14 -14.32 6.75
CA GLU A 22 -5.46 -14.33 5.44
C GLU A 22 -5.81 -15.54 4.56
N VAL A 23 -6.17 -16.66 5.18
CA VAL A 23 -6.60 -17.87 4.46
C VAL A 23 -8.09 -17.82 4.13
N HIS A 24 -8.95 -17.53 5.11
CA HIS A 24 -10.39 -17.79 5.03
C HIS A 24 -11.28 -16.57 4.76
N ALA A 25 -10.78 -15.34 4.96
CA ALA A 25 -11.60 -14.15 4.74
C ALA A 25 -12.10 -14.06 3.29
N GLY A 26 -13.38 -13.70 3.14
CA GLY A 26 -14.00 -13.44 1.84
C GLY A 26 -14.14 -14.66 0.92
N GLU A 27 -13.83 -15.89 1.36
CA GLU A 27 -13.91 -17.08 0.50
C GLU A 27 -15.34 -17.30 -0.03
N PRO A 28 -15.57 -17.20 -1.37
CA PRO A 28 -16.89 -17.44 -1.95
C PRO A 28 -17.23 -18.92 -1.92
N ARG A 29 -18.52 -19.21 -1.80
CA ARG A 29 -19.06 -20.54 -2.03
C ARG A 29 -19.17 -20.79 -3.52
N ASP A 30 -18.47 -21.81 -4.01
CA ASP A 30 -18.60 -22.26 -5.38
C ASP A 30 -19.77 -23.22 -5.58
N MET A 31 -20.47 -23.14 -6.73
CA MET A 31 -21.63 -23.98 -7.03
C MET A 31 -21.27 -25.46 -7.20
N TYR A 32 -20.03 -25.77 -7.54
CA TYR A 32 -19.53 -27.14 -7.68
C TYR A 32 -18.73 -27.62 -6.47
N GLY A 33 -18.59 -26.80 -5.44
CA GLY A 33 -17.83 -27.12 -4.24
C GLY A 33 -16.31 -27.03 -4.40
N ALA A 34 -15.80 -26.28 -5.38
CA ALA A 34 -14.37 -26.07 -5.53
C ALA A 34 -13.78 -25.45 -4.27
N LEU A 35 -12.66 -26.04 -3.78
CA LEU A 35 -11.96 -25.51 -2.60
C LEU A 35 -11.35 -24.14 -2.88
N ILE A 36 -10.74 -23.96 -4.05
CA ILE A 36 -10.16 -22.71 -4.51
C ILE A 36 -11.18 -22.02 -5.42
N PRO A 37 -11.51 -20.73 -5.18
CA PRO A 37 -12.45 -19.99 -5.99
C PRO A 37 -12.08 -20.01 -7.49
N PRO A 38 -13.04 -20.19 -8.40
CA PRO A 38 -12.81 -20.13 -9.85
C PRO A 38 -12.30 -18.75 -10.29
N ILE A 39 -11.57 -18.71 -11.39
CA ILE A 39 -11.19 -17.47 -12.05
C ILE A 39 -12.27 -17.08 -13.05
N TYR A 40 -12.96 -15.97 -12.82
CA TYR A 40 -13.99 -15.44 -13.72
C TYR A 40 -13.35 -14.59 -14.81
N GLN A 41 -12.69 -15.24 -15.77
CA GLN A 41 -11.98 -14.59 -16.88
C GLN A 41 -12.96 -14.22 -17.99
N THR A 42 -13.79 -13.22 -17.74
CA THR A 42 -14.79 -12.70 -18.70
C THR A 42 -14.81 -11.17 -18.68
N SER A 43 -15.20 -10.55 -19.79
CA SER A 43 -15.40 -9.10 -19.88
C SER A 43 -16.79 -8.68 -19.41
N THR A 44 -17.80 -9.53 -19.63
CA THR A 44 -19.21 -9.22 -19.39
C THR A 44 -19.96 -10.43 -18.83
N PHE A 45 -21.09 -10.17 -18.21
CA PHE A 45 -21.99 -11.17 -17.65
C PHE A 45 -23.35 -11.09 -18.35
N TYR A 46 -24.03 -12.23 -18.54
CA TYR A 46 -25.36 -12.25 -19.11
C TYR A 46 -26.44 -12.09 -18.03
N PHE A 47 -27.62 -11.69 -18.44
CA PHE A 47 -28.81 -11.56 -17.60
C PHE A 47 -29.94 -12.42 -18.16
N ASP A 48 -30.75 -12.99 -17.28
CA ASP A 48 -31.89 -13.82 -17.70
C ASP A 48 -33.05 -12.98 -18.25
N SER A 49 -33.13 -11.71 -17.85
CA SER A 49 -34.14 -10.77 -18.33
C SER A 49 -33.61 -9.34 -18.44
N THR A 50 -34.33 -8.50 -19.21
CA THR A 50 -34.06 -7.06 -19.29
C THR A 50 -34.27 -6.39 -17.93
N ASP A 51 -35.21 -6.87 -17.11
CA ASP A 51 -35.46 -6.31 -15.76
C ASP A 51 -34.29 -6.59 -14.82
N ASP A 52 -33.64 -7.74 -14.93
CA ASP A 52 -32.42 -8.05 -14.16
C ASP A 52 -31.23 -7.22 -14.64
N ALA A 53 -31.14 -7.00 -15.96
CA ALA A 53 -30.12 -6.12 -16.51
C ALA A 53 -30.28 -4.67 -16.03
N VAL A 54 -31.52 -4.15 -15.98
CA VAL A 54 -31.82 -2.80 -15.45
C VAL A 54 -31.40 -2.68 -14.00
N LYS A 55 -31.78 -3.63 -13.14
CA LYS A 55 -31.38 -3.65 -11.72
C LYS A 55 -29.85 -3.64 -11.55
N ALA A 56 -29.15 -4.44 -12.37
CA ALA A 56 -27.70 -4.49 -12.33
C ALA A 56 -27.04 -3.18 -12.80
N CYS A 57 -27.66 -2.48 -13.76
CA CYS A 57 -27.18 -1.20 -14.26
C CYS A 57 -27.54 -0.01 -13.34
N ASP A 58 -28.59 -0.13 -12.53
CA ASP A 58 -28.96 0.90 -11.55
C ASP A 58 -27.88 1.04 -10.45
N ASP A 59 -27.19 -0.05 -10.12
CA ASP A 59 -26.05 -0.02 -9.24
C ASP A 59 -24.91 -0.96 -9.68
N TYR A 60 -24.07 -0.45 -10.56
CA TYR A 60 -22.88 -1.18 -11.06
C TYR A 60 -21.87 -1.57 -9.97
N ALA A 61 -21.83 -0.86 -8.85
CA ALA A 61 -20.91 -1.19 -7.75
C ALA A 61 -21.37 -2.43 -6.97
N GLU A 62 -22.67 -2.73 -7.01
CA GLU A 62 -23.29 -3.83 -6.29
C GLU A 62 -23.68 -5.01 -7.21
N SER A 63 -23.26 -5.00 -8.48
CA SER A 63 -23.63 -6.01 -9.47
C SER A 63 -22.43 -6.50 -10.29
N PHE A 64 -22.50 -7.74 -10.77
CA PHE A 64 -21.58 -8.25 -11.78
C PHE A 64 -22.19 -8.07 -13.17
N ALA A 65 -21.88 -6.98 -13.83
CA ALA A 65 -22.34 -6.68 -15.19
C ALA A 65 -21.16 -6.61 -16.17
N TYR A 66 -20.08 -5.95 -15.78
CA TYR A 66 -18.93 -5.72 -16.63
C TYR A 66 -17.63 -5.68 -15.80
N SER A 67 -16.64 -6.50 -16.18
CA SER A 67 -15.43 -6.75 -15.38
C SER A 67 -14.51 -5.52 -15.18
N ARG A 68 -14.70 -4.45 -15.95
CA ARG A 68 -14.01 -3.19 -15.68
C ARG A 68 -14.44 -2.54 -14.36
N ILE A 69 -15.64 -2.85 -13.88
CA ILE A 69 -16.23 -2.24 -12.69
C ILE A 69 -16.17 -3.23 -11.53
N THR A 70 -16.72 -4.41 -11.73
CA THR A 70 -16.81 -5.49 -10.73
C THR A 70 -16.59 -6.85 -11.39
N ASN A 71 -15.90 -7.75 -10.69
CA ASN A 71 -15.66 -9.13 -11.12
C ASN A 71 -15.56 -10.04 -9.89
N PRO A 72 -16.19 -11.23 -9.87
CA PRO A 72 -16.18 -12.09 -8.68
C PRO A 72 -14.78 -12.45 -8.16
N SER A 73 -13.79 -12.62 -9.05
CA SER A 73 -12.42 -12.93 -8.63
C SER A 73 -11.74 -11.72 -7.97
N VAL A 74 -12.03 -10.51 -8.47
CA VAL A 74 -11.52 -9.26 -7.90
C VAL A 74 -12.23 -8.94 -6.58
N ASP A 75 -13.55 -9.11 -6.53
CA ASP A 75 -14.35 -8.91 -5.32
C ASP A 75 -13.90 -9.84 -4.17
N TYR A 76 -13.59 -11.10 -4.47
CA TYR A 76 -13.00 -12.01 -3.48
C TYR A 76 -11.69 -11.46 -2.88
N LEU A 77 -10.80 -10.93 -3.72
CA LEU A 77 -9.57 -10.29 -3.26
C LEU A 77 -9.88 -9.05 -2.39
N GLU A 78 -10.79 -8.20 -2.83
CA GLU A 78 -11.15 -6.96 -2.14
C GLU A 78 -11.71 -7.23 -0.74
N GLN A 79 -12.58 -8.24 -0.58
CA GLN A 79 -13.09 -8.66 0.72
C GLN A 79 -11.97 -9.15 1.65
N LYS A 80 -11.02 -9.93 1.11
CA LYS A 80 -9.88 -10.42 1.87
C LYS A 80 -8.98 -9.28 2.34
N LEU A 81 -8.68 -8.32 1.48
CA LEU A 81 -7.87 -7.14 1.82
C LEU A 81 -8.57 -6.26 2.87
N ALA A 82 -9.87 -6.04 2.71
CA ALA A 82 -10.67 -5.31 3.69
C ALA A 82 -10.63 -5.97 5.07
N ALA A 83 -10.80 -7.30 5.14
CA ALA A 83 -10.74 -8.03 6.39
C ALA A 83 -9.35 -7.97 7.06
N LEU A 84 -8.26 -7.98 6.29
CA LEU A 84 -6.90 -7.93 6.82
C LEU A 84 -6.50 -6.54 7.34
N GLU A 85 -7.01 -5.47 6.73
CA GLU A 85 -6.78 -4.09 7.17
C GLU A 85 -7.86 -3.58 8.14
N HIS A 86 -8.83 -4.42 8.53
CA HIS A 86 -9.99 -4.06 9.35
C HIS A 86 -10.87 -2.97 8.73
N GLY A 87 -10.94 -2.95 7.39
CA GLY A 87 -11.75 -2.01 6.61
C GLY A 87 -13.13 -2.56 6.30
N LYS A 88 -14.07 -1.66 5.98
CA LYS A 88 -15.42 -2.04 5.50
C LYS A 88 -15.42 -2.53 4.06
N GLY A 89 -14.44 -2.07 3.25
CA GLY A 89 -14.33 -2.46 1.86
C GLY A 89 -12.98 -2.10 1.26
N ALA A 90 -12.78 -2.60 0.03
CA ALA A 90 -11.58 -2.30 -0.76
C ALA A 90 -11.92 -2.11 -2.24
N VAL A 91 -11.03 -1.45 -2.98
CA VAL A 91 -11.05 -1.36 -4.44
C VAL A 91 -9.68 -1.75 -4.95
N ALA A 92 -9.62 -2.77 -5.80
CA ALA A 92 -8.38 -3.28 -6.38
C ALA A 92 -8.09 -2.66 -7.75
N TYR A 93 -6.81 -2.34 -7.97
CA TYR A 93 -6.29 -1.68 -9.18
C TYR A 93 -5.20 -2.52 -9.84
N ALA A 94 -4.94 -2.29 -11.12
CA ALA A 94 -3.90 -2.99 -11.88
C ALA A 94 -2.46 -2.74 -11.39
N SER A 95 -2.22 -1.70 -10.60
CA SER A 95 -0.91 -1.38 -10.04
C SER A 95 -1.01 -0.54 -8.77
N GLY A 96 0.07 -0.50 -7.97
CA GLY A 96 0.16 0.39 -6.80
C GLY A 96 -0.08 1.85 -7.18
N MET A 97 0.52 2.34 -8.28
CA MET A 97 0.28 3.70 -8.77
C MET A 97 -1.16 3.93 -9.22
N GLY A 98 -1.82 2.90 -9.76
CA GLY A 98 -3.26 2.96 -10.05
C GLY A 98 -4.09 3.18 -8.78
N ALA A 99 -3.70 2.56 -7.66
CA ALA A 99 -4.35 2.76 -6.36
C ALA A 99 -4.04 4.15 -5.79
N VAL A 100 -2.77 4.58 -5.82
CA VAL A 100 -2.35 5.92 -5.34
C VAL A 100 -3.09 7.03 -6.09
N SER A 101 -2.98 7.05 -7.42
CA SER A 101 -3.66 8.07 -8.23
C SER A 101 -5.18 7.95 -8.15
N GLY A 102 -5.69 6.72 -8.15
CA GLY A 102 -7.12 6.45 -7.99
C GLY A 102 -7.69 7.05 -6.70
N ALA A 103 -7.03 6.85 -5.57
CA ALA A 103 -7.43 7.39 -4.27
C ALA A 103 -7.34 8.92 -4.23
N ILE A 104 -6.24 9.49 -4.71
CA ILE A 104 -6.01 10.93 -4.70
C ILE A 104 -7.06 11.66 -5.56
N PHE A 105 -7.28 11.22 -6.79
CA PHE A 105 -8.24 11.86 -7.70
C PHE A 105 -9.71 11.52 -7.43
N ALA A 106 -10.00 10.50 -6.60
CA ALA A 106 -11.34 10.27 -6.07
C ALA A 106 -11.71 11.29 -4.98
N LEU A 107 -10.73 11.84 -4.28
CA LEU A 107 -10.95 12.81 -3.20
C LEU A 107 -10.76 14.25 -3.67
N LEU A 108 -9.67 14.54 -4.40
CA LEU A 108 -9.24 15.90 -4.73
C LEU A 108 -9.76 16.37 -6.08
N LYS A 109 -10.07 17.64 -6.16
CA LYS A 109 -10.47 18.37 -7.38
C LYS A 109 -9.69 19.67 -7.55
N SER A 110 -9.82 20.30 -8.70
CA SER A 110 -9.22 21.62 -8.96
C SER A 110 -9.58 22.63 -7.87
N GLY A 111 -8.58 23.34 -7.38
CA GLY A 111 -8.70 24.31 -6.29
C GLY A 111 -8.46 23.72 -4.89
N ASP A 112 -8.38 22.41 -4.74
CA ASP A 112 -8.04 21.78 -3.46
C ASP A 112 -6.52 21.83 -3.18
N HIS A 113 -6.18 21.56 -1.92
CA HIS A 113 -4.82 21.49 -1.42
C HIS A 113 -4.60 20.18 -0.67
N ALA A 114 -3.39 19.60 -0.80
CA ALA A 114 -2.98 18.41 -0.08
C ALA A 114 -1.59 18.57 0.53
N ILE A 115 -1.31 17.82 1.60
CA ILE A 115 0.00 17.80 2.27
C ILE A 115 0.54 16.37 2.21
N PHE A 116 1.81 16.22 1.84
CA PHE A 116 2.45 14.93 1.70
C PHE A 116 3.69 14.81 2.60
N THR A 117 4.05 13.61 3.02
CA THR A 117 5.39 13.38 3.57
C THR A 117 6.45 13.69 2.52
N LYS A 118 7.56 14.30 2.95
CA LYS A 118 8.70 14.64 2.09
C LYS A 118 9.35 13.38 1.53
N ALA A 119 9.66 12.40 2.38
CA ALA A 119 10.12 11.09 1.95
C ALA A 119 8.91 10.23 1.58
N LYS A 120 8.86 9.78 0.33
CA LYS A 120 7.82 8.91 -0.22
C LYS A 120 8.31 8.23 -1.49
N TYR A 121 7.58 7.24 -1.97
CA TYR A 121 7.88 6.56 -3.22
C TYR A 121 7.99 7.53 -4.40
N SER A 122 8.97 7.32 -5.28
CA SER A 122 9.26 8.22 -6.41
C SER A 122 8.06 8.43 -7.33
N GLY A 123 7.26 7.38 -7.60
CA GLY A 123 6.04 7.53 -8.40
C GLY A 123 4.99 8.42 -7.74
N THR A 124 4.89 8.40 -6.41
CA THR A 124 4.03 9.33 -5.67
C THR A 124 4.59 10.75 -5.72
N GLU A 125 5.93 10.91 -5.67
CA GLU A 125 6.58 12.22 -5.87
C GLU A 125 6.24 12.79 -7.25
N ASP A 126 6.32 11.99 -8.33
CA ASP A 126 5.95 12.44 -9.68
C ASP A 126 4.48 12.88 -9.77
N VAL A 127 3.56 12.14 -9.10
CA VAL A 127 2.15 12.55 -9.03
C VAL A 127 2.01 13.91 -8.34
N THR A 128 2.71 14.13 -7.24
CA THR A 128 2.58 15.37 -6.46
C THR A 128 3.22 16.56 -7.15
N SER A 129 4.44 16.40 -7.68
CA SER A 129 5.23 17.50 -8.25
C SER A 129 4.82 17.89 -9.67
N ASP A 130 4.38 16.93 -10.49
CA ASP A 130 4.09 17.15 -11.91
C ASP A 130 2.59 17.06 -12.25
N TRP A 131 1.88 16.07 -11.73
CA TRP A 131 0.50 15.83 -12.14
C TRP A 131 -0.53 16.66 -11.37
N LEU A 132 -0.45 16.76 -10.04
CA LEU A 132 -1.42 17.56 -9.26
C LEU A 132 -1.50 19.02 -9.73
N PRO A 133 -0.37 19.73 -10.01
CA PRO A 133 -0.43 21.08 -10.54
C PRO A 133 -1.16 21.21 -11.89
N ARG A 134 -1.02 20.21 -12.79
CA ARG A 134 -1.72 20.18 -14.08
C ARG A 134 -3.24 20.11 -13.92
N PHE A 135 -3.72 19.54 -12.81
CA PHE A 135 -5.14 19.47 -12.48
C PHE A 135 -5.60 20.60 -11.55
N GLY A 136 -4.75 21.60 -11.32
CA GLY A 136 -5.06 22.75 -10.47
C GLY A 136 -5.16 22.41 -8.98
N ILE A 137 -4.48 21.37 -8.53
CA ILE A 137 -4.40 20.95 -7.13
C ILE A 137 -3.04 21.39 -6.58
N ALA A 138 -3.05 22.19 -5.53
CA ALA A 138 -1.83 22.63 -4.84
C ALA A 138 -1.38 21.62 -3.79
N HIS A 139 -0.06 21.58 -3.50
CA HIS A 139 0.45 20.73 -2.45
C HIS A 139 1.60 21.37 -1.68
N ASP A 140 1.79 20.93 -0.44
CA ASP A 140 2.97 21.18 0.39
C ASP A 140 3.52 19.83 0.90
N THR A 141 4.76 19.86 1.43
CA THR A 141 5.39 18.68 2.03
C THR A 141 5.89 18.96 3.44
N PHE A 142 5.89 17.94 4.30
CA PHE A 142 6.42 18.01 5.66
C PHE A 142 7.39 16.86 5.94
N ASP A 143 8.27 17.06 6.93
CA ASP A 143 9.15 16.01 7.41
C ASP A 143 8.38 15.04 8.32
N ALA A 144 8.37 13.75 7.94
CA ALA A 144 7.70 12.71 8.71
C ALA A 144 8.24 12.56 10.15
N ALA A 145 9.51 12.91 10.37
CA ALA A 145 10.14 12.87 11.69
C ALA A 145 9.83 14.09 12.56
N ASP A 146 9.32 15.19 11.97
CA ASP A 146 8.98 16.43 12.68
C ASP A 146 7.58 16.93 12.34
N LEU A 147 6.61 16.59 13.18
CA LEU A 147 5.21 16.99 13.01
C LEU A 147 4.93 18.45 13.43
N SER A 148 5.90 19.16 14.02
CA SER A 148 5.70 20.54 14.51
C SER A 148 5.30 21.52 13.41
N GLN A 149 5.69 21.24 12.17
CA GLN A 149 5.40 22.08 11.01
C GLN A 149 4.03 21.78 10.37
N LEU A 150 3.47 20.59 10.63
CA LEU A 150 2.30 20.07 9.90
C LEU A 150 1.09 21.00 10.03
N GLU A 151 0.77 21.45 11.22
CA GLU A 151 -0.39 22.31 11.47
C GLU A 151 -0.27 23.67 10.77
N GLY A 152 0.96 24.21 10.66
CA GLY A 152 1.25 25.46 9.95
C GLY A 152 1.11 25.39 8.42
N LEU A 153 1.11 24.18 7.84
CA LEU A 153 0.91 23.97 6.40
C LEU A 153 -0.58 23.85 6.02
N ILE A 154 -1.48 23.71 6.98
CA ILE A 154 -2.90 23.54 6.75
C ILE A 154 -3.50 24.85 6.22
N LYS A 155 -4.20 24.79 5.09
CA LYS A 155 -4.91 25.87 4.42
C LYS A 155 -6.42 25.61 4.47
N PRO A 156 -7.27 26.63 4.27
CA PRO A 156 -8.73 26.46 4.28
C PRO A 156 -9.25 25.43 3.26
N ASN A 157 -8.51 25.24 2.16
CA ASN A 157 -8.82 24.27 1.11
C ASN A 157 -8.02 22.97 1.19
N THR A 158 -7.29 22.71 2.28
CA THR A 158 -6.62 21.41 2.51
C THR A 158 -7.66 20.32 2.71
N LYS A 159 -7.54 19.23 1.95
CA LYS A 159 -8.47 18.09 1.98
C LYS A 159 -7.80 16.78 2.34
N LEU A 160 -6.50 16.66 2.12
CA LEU A 160 -5.74 15.43 2.27
C LEU A 160 -4.41 15.69 2.96
N ILE A 161 -4.07 14.81 3.92
CA ILE A 161 -2.70 14.55 4.34
C ILE A 161 -2.37 13.12 3.92
N TYR A 162 -1.36 12.96 3.06
CA TYR A 162 -0.90 11.67 2.57
C TYR A 162 0.45 11.32 3.17
N VAL A 163 0.55 10.16 3.79
CA VAL A 163 1.76 9.70 4.45
C VAL A 163 2.20 8.34 3.93
N GLU A 164 3.49 8.04 4.04
CA GLU A 164 4.08 6.72 3.80
C GLU A 164 4.91 6.32 5.02
N SER A 165 4.64 5.15 5.59
CA SER A 165 5.33 4.70 6.81
C SER A 165 5.40 3.17 6.90
N PRO A 166 6.64 2.60 6.94
CA PRO A 166 7.96 3.23 6.72
C PRO A 166 8.10 3.78 5.30
N ALA A 167 8.80 4.92 5.15
CA ALA A 167 8.95 5.58 3.86
C ALA A 167 10.08 4.99 3.01
N ASN A 168 9.85 4.86 1.70
CA ASN A 168 10.85 4.46 0.72
C ASN A 168 11.67 5.69 0.24
N PRO A 169 13.01 5.66 0.25
CA PRO A 169 13.88 4.56 0.68
C PRO A 169 14.44 4.75 2.09
N THR A 170 14.08 5.81 2.78
CA THR A 170 14.74 6.27 4.02
C THR A 170 14.37 5.50 5.27
N MET A 171 13.32 4.66 5.22
CA MET A 171 12.76 3.93 6.36
C MET A 171 12.26 4.82 7.51
N VAL A 172 12.08 6.13 7.27
CA VAL A 172 11.52 7.08 8.24
C VAL A 172 10.07 6.71 8.55
N LEU A 173 9.73 6.80 9.83
CA LEU A 173 8.37 6.54 10.31
C LEU A 173 7.61 7.84 10.56
N VAL A 174 6.30 7.76 10.37
CA VAL A 174 5.33 8.78 10.81
C VAL A 174 4.66 8.28 12.09
N ASP A 175 4.47 9.10 13.10
CA ASP A 175 3.51 8.82 14.20
C ASP A 175 2.10 8.97 13.62
N ILE A 176 1.50 7.84 13.20
CA ILE A 176 0.24 7.80 12.46
C ILE A 176 -0.88 8.43 13.28
N ALA A 177 -1.01 8.06 14.56
CA ALA A 177 -2.06 8.56 15.42
C ALA A 177 -1.96 10.09 15.65
N ALA A 178 -0.74 10.61 15.75
CA ALA A 178 -0.52 12.06 15.91
C ALA A 178 -0.91 12.84 14.64
N VAL A 179 -0.59 12.32 13.44
CA VAL A 179 -1.02 12.93 12.18
C VAL A 179 -2.55 12.91 12.05
N VAL A 180 -3.19 11.78 12.38
CA VAL A 180 -4.65 11.65 12.38
C VAL A 180 -5.30 12.66 13.32
N GLU A 181 -4.77 12.82 14.55
CA GLU A 181 -5.29 13.78 15.52
C GLU A 181 -5.23 15.22 14.97
N ILE A 182 -4.09 15.62 14.37
CA ILE A 182 -3.94 16.95 13.77
C ILE A 182 -4.92 17.13 12.61
N ALA A 183 -4.96 16.19 11.66
CA ALA A 183 -5.79 16.28 10.47
C ALA A 183 -7.29 16.34 10.78
N HIS A 184 -7.76 15.49 11.66
CA HIS A 184 -9.19 15.39 11.98
C HIS A 184 -9.71 16.60 12.76
N LYS A 185 -8.87 17.32 13.54
CA LYS A 185 -9.24 18.62 14.13
C LYS A 185 -9.65 19.66 13.09
N HIS A 186 -9.12 19.53 11.87
CA HIS A 186 -9.39 20.42 10.75
C HIS A 186 -10.35 19.81 9.68
N GLY A 187 -10.89 18.61 9.93
CA GLY A 187 -11.77 17.91 9.00
C GLY A 187 -11.07 17.41 7.73
N ILE A 188 -9.75 17.17 7.82
CA ILE A 188 -8.90 16.74 6.71
C ILE A 188 -8.75 15.21 6.75
N LYS A 189 -8.83 14.56 5.58
CA LYS A 189 -8.64 13.11 5.43
C LYS A 189 -7.16 12.74 5.50
N VAL A 190 -6.86 11.57 6.10
CA VAL A 190 -5.52 11.00 6.16
C VAL A 190 -5.48 9.71 5.34
N PHE A 191 -4.63 9.67 4.32
CA PHE A 191 -4.32 8.46 3.55
C PHE A 191 -2.91 8.00 3.85
N ILE A 192 -2.71 6.68 3.91
CA ILE A 192 -1.40 6.08 4.14
C ILE A 192 -1.06 5.01 3.10
N ASP A 193 0.16 5.06 2.58
CA ASP A 193 0.76 3.92 1.89
C ASP A 193 1.39 2.99 2.95
N ASN A 194 0.77 1.82 3.13
CA ASN A 194 1.16 0.80 4.12
C ASN A 194 1.93 -0.37 3.48
N THR A 195 2.44 -0.18 2.27
CA THR A 195 3.08 -1.25 1.47
C THR A 195 4.23 -1.94 2.21
N PHE A 196 5.10 -1.17 2.91
CA PHE A 196 6.27 -1.72 3.60
C PHE A 196 5.92 -2.46 4.90
N ALA A 197 4.98 -1.93 5.67
CA ALA A 197 4.56 -2.57 6.92
C ALA A 197 3.64 -3.76 6.67
N THR A 198 2.76 -3.71 5.68
CA THR A 198 1.67 -4.64 5.43
C THR A 198 0.66 -4.69 6.59
N PRO A 199 -0.55 -5.22 6.40
CA PRO A 199 -1.50 -5.39 7.51
C PRO A 199 -0.99 -6.36 8.59
N TYR A 200 0.06 -7.13 8.32
CA TYR A 200 0.69 -7.98 9.32
C TYR A 200 1.41 -7.19 10.41
N ASN A 201 2.16 -6.15 10.05
CA ASN A 201 2.91 -5.34 11.01
C ASN A 201 2.14 -4.12 11.52
N THR A 202 1.27 -3.52 10.69
CA THR A 202 0.49 -2.34 11.07
C THR A 202 -0.87 -2.38 10.39
N THR A 203 -1.95 -2.11 11.13
CA THR A 203 -3.31 -1.92 10.64
C THR A 203 -3.70 -0.45 10.85
N PRO A 204 -3.39 0.44 9.88
CA PRO A 204 -3.54 1.90 10.09
C PRO A 204 -4.98 2.36 10.28
N LEU A 205 -5.99 1.62 9.77
CA LEU A 205 -7.40 1.94 10.03
C LEU A 205 -7.73 1.89 11.51
N ASP A 206 -7.09 1.00 12.29
CA ASP A 206 -7.25 0.95 13.75
C ASP A 206 -6.64 2.18 14.46
N LEU A 207 -5.75 2.92 13.77
CA LEU A 207 -5.14 4.16 14.24
C LEU A 207 -5.88 5.41 13.76
N GLY A 208 -6.99 5.22 13.04
CA GLY A 208 -7.91 6.28 12.64
C GLY A 208 -7.65 6.89 11.26
N VAL A 209 -6.76 6.34 10.42
CA VAL A 209 -6.62 6.84 9.05
C VAL A 209 -7.91 6.59 8.24
N ASP A 210 -8.14 7.42 7.22
CA ASP A 210 -9.35 7.34 6.41
C ASP A 210 -9.23 6.33 5.26
N ALA A 211 -8.02 6.15 4.70
CA ALA A 211 -7.76 5.13 3.70
C ALA A 211 -6.33 4.58 3.76
N VAL A 212 -6.21 3.29 3.51
CA VAL A 212 -4.95 2.57 3.38
C VAL A 212 -4.73 2.20 1.93
N ILE A 213 -3.51 2.42 1.44
CA ILE A 213 -3.10 2.11 0.08
C ILE A 213 -2.00 1.05 0.13
N HIS A 214 -2.05 0.11 -0.81
CA HIS A 214 -1.03 -0.91 -0.98
C HIS A 214 -0.60 -1.05 -2.43
N SER A 215 0.69 -1.21 -2.65
CA SER A 215 1.19 -1.93 -3.82
C SER A 215 1.14 -3.43 -3.53
N LEU A 216 0.15 -4.11 -4.12
CA LEU A 216 0.00 -5.57 -4.01
C LEU A 216 1.13 -6.31 -4.72
N THR A 217 1.86 -5.63 -5.59
CA THR A 217 3.08 -6.08 -6.28
C THR A 217 4.16 -6.58 -5.31
N LYS A 218 4.17 -6.04 -4.08
CA LYS A 218 5.21 -6.22 -3.07
C LYS A 218 4.88 -7.41 -2.15
N TYR A 219 5.03 -7.27 -0.86
CA TYR A 219 4.81 -8.35 0.13
C TYR A 219 3.48 -9.08 0.02
N ILE A 220 2.41 -8.41 -0.38
CA ILE A 220 1.07 -9.02 -0.48
C ILE A 220 1.06 -10.07 -1.59
N GLY A 221 1.53 -9.76 -2.79
CA GLY A 221 1.77 -10.74 -3.85
C GLY A 221 2.90 -11.69 -3.49
N GLY A 222 4.05 -11.15 -3.10
CA GLY A 222 5.16 -11.81 -2.44
C GLY A 222 5.95 -12.82 -3.27
N HIS A 223 5.80 -12.85 -4.59
CA HIS A 223 6.43 -13.83 -5.48
C HIS A 223 7.07 -13.20 -6.73
N GLY A 224 7.07 -11.87 -6.85
CA GLY A 224 7.72 -11.16 -7.96
C GLY A 224 7.07 -11.34 -9.35
N ASP A 225 5.86 -11.90 -9.42
CA ASP A 225 5.22 -12.39 -10.65
C ASP A 225 3.96 -11.61 -11.06
N LEU A 226 3.62 -10.53 -10.35
CA LEU A 226 2.43 -9.73 -10.61
C LEU A 226 2.61 -8.24 -10.32
N LEU A 227 1.74 -7.42 -10.89
CA LEU A 227 1.50 -6.04 -10.52
C LEU A 227 0.08 -5.90 -9.98
N GLY A 228 -0.09 -5.08 -8.94
CA GLY A 228 -1.41 -4.78 -8.39
C GLY A 228 -1.37 -3.65 -7.39
N GLY A 229 -2.52 -3.08 -7.09
CA GLY A 229 -2.72 -2.08 -6.05
C GLY A 229 -4.08 -2.23 -5.40
N ALA A 230 -4.25 -1.63 -4.23
CA ALA A 230 -5.54 -1.58 -3.57
C ALA A 230 -5.68 -0.33 -2.69
N VAL A 231 -6.92 0.13 -2.55
CA VAL A 231 -7.37 1.13 -1.59
C VAL A 231 -8.35 0.48 -0.65
N ILE A 232 -8.14 0.60 0.65
CA ILE A 232 -9.00 0.04 1.69
C ILE A 232 -9.50 1.19 2.58
N SER A 233 -10.78 1.21 2.94
CA SER A 233 -11.35 2.29 3.76
C SER A 233 -12.57 1.81 4.56
N ASN A 234 -12.93 2.61 5.58
CA ASN A 234 -14.20 2.53 6.28
C ASN A 234 -15.27 3.48 5.71
N ASP A 235 -14.88 4.35 4.76
CA ASP A 235 -15.77 5.31 4.09
C ASP A 235 -16.31 4.68 2.80
N GLU A 236 -17.54 4.16 2.86
CA GLU A 236 -18.19 3.48 1.73
C GLU A 236 -18.42 4.42 0.54
N GLN A 237 -18.71 5.71 0.81
CA GLN A 237 -18.89 6.69 -0.26
C GLN A 237 -17.57 6.95 -0.97
N PHE A 238 -16.46 7.09 -0.24
CA PHE A 238 -15.13 7.24 -0.83
C PHE A 238 -14.75 6.01 -1.69
N LEU A 239 -15.00 4.79 -1.20
CA LEU A 239 -14.76 3.57 -1.98
C LEU A 239 -15.63 3.53 -3.26
N ARG A 240 -16.86 4.03 -3.18
CA ARG A 240 -17.73 4.14 -4.34
C ARG A 240 -17.18 5.15 -5.38
N GLU A 241 -16.65 6.29 -4.95
CA GLU A 241 -15.95 7.25 -5.81
C GLU A 241 -14.67 6.62 -6.42
N CYS A 242 -13.91 5.85 -5.65
CA CYS A 242 -12.78 5.08 -6.18
C CYS A 242 -13.23 4.12 -7.29
N ARG A 243 -14.32 3.36 -7.10
CA ARG A 243 -14.78 2.35 -8.06
C ARG A 243 -15.46 2.97 -9.28
N LEU A 244 -16.51 3.77 -9.07
CA LEU A 244 -17.32 4.32 -10.15
C LEU A 244 -16.73 5.61 -10.76
N GLY A 245 -15.88 6.31 -10.03
CA GLY A 245 -15.13 7.45 -10.50
C GLY A 245 -13.81 7.04 -11.16
N THR A 246 -12.76 6.89 -10.37
CA THR A 246 -11.41 6.75 -10.91
C THR A 246 -11.12 5.38 -11.54
N LEU A 247 -11.52 4.27 -10.93
CA LEU A 247 -11.30 2.94 -11.51
C LEU A 247 -12.05 2.78 -12.84
N MET A 248 -13.34 3.06 -12.83
CA MET A 248 -14.21 2.87 -14.00
C MET A 248 -13.79 3.72 -15.19
N HIS A 249 -13.37 4.98 -14.95
CA HIS A 249 -13.09 5.94 -16.00
C HIS A 249 -11.62 6.05 -16.38
N PHE A 250 -10.68 5.92 -15.43
CA PHE A 250 -9.23 5.96 -15.71
C PHE A 250 -8.69 4.59 -16.15
N GLY A 251 -9.43 3.51 -15.86
CA GLY A 251 -9.19 2.20 -16.46
C GLY A 251 -8.02 1.39 -15.87
N SER A 252 -7.54 1.70 -14.67
CA SER A 252 -6.51 0.89 -14.00
C SER A 252 -7.09 -0.41 -13.41
N VAL A 253 -7.71 -1.23 -14.26
CA VAL A 253 -8.51 -2.40 -13.89
C VAL A 253 -7.63 -3.61 -13.67
N MET A 254 -7.78 -4.27 -12.52
CA MET A 254 -7.09 -5.52 -12.23
C MET A 254 -7.70 -6.69 -13.03
N ALA A 255 -6.84 -7.49 -13.66
CA ALA A 255 -7.28 -8.71 -14.34
C ALA A 255 -7.68 -9.79 -13.30
N PRO A 256 -8.73 -10.59 -13.55
CA PRO A 256 -9.16 -11.68 -12.67
C PRO A 256 -8.05 -12.69 -12.33
N PHE A 257 -7.19 -13.00 -13.30
CA PHE A 257 -6.02 -13.87 -13.07
C PHE A 257 -5.02 -13.25 -12.10
N THR A 258 -4.77 -11.95 -12.18
CA THR A 258 -3.92 -11.24 -11.21
C THR A 258 -4.53 -11.28 -9.81
N ALA A 259 -5.84 -11.05 -9.68
CA ALA A 259 -6.53 -11.16 -8.40
C ALA A 259 -6.39 -12.57 -7.79
N PHE A 260 -6.49 -13.62 -8.61
CA PHE A 260 -6.23 -15.00 -8.17
C PHE A 260 -4.80 -15.19 -7.65
N LEU A 261 -3.77 -14.67 -8.35
CA LEU A 261 -2.38 -14.75 -7.91
C LEU A 261 -2.15 -14.00 -6.59
N VAL A 262 -2.74 -12.82 -6.44
CA VAL A 262 -2.67 -12.05 -5.18
C VAL A 262 -3.34 -12.83 -4.03
N CYS A 263 -4.53 -13.39 -4.24
CA CYS A 263 -5.21 -14.23 -3.24
C CYS A 263 -4.37 -15.44 -2.85
N ARG A 264 -3.64 -16.05 -3.82
CA ARG A 264 -2.70 -17.14 -3.56
C ARG A 264 -1.51 -16.68 -2.71
N GLY A 265 -0.91 -15.52 -3.04
CA GLY A 265 0.18 -14.92 -2.28
C GLY A 265 -0.20 -14.57 -0.85
N LEU A 266 -1.40 -14.02 -0.66
CA LEU A 266 -1.94 -13.66 0.66
C LEU A 266 -1.97 -14.84 1.63
N LYS A 267 -2.26 -16.07 1.18
CA LYS A 267 -2.34 -17.25 2.06
C LYS A 267 -1.03 -17.56 2.80
N THR A 268 0.07 -16.93 2.45
CA THR A 268 1.38 -17.10 3.09
C THR A 268 1.96 -15.78 3.62
N LEU A 269 1.20 -14.70 3.61
CA LEU A 269 1.71 -13.39 4.03
C LEU A 269 2.23 -13.41 5.46
N GLY A 270 1.48 -13.97 6.40
CA GLY A 270 1.85 -14.01 7.82
C GLY A 270 3.13 -14.79 8.08
N VAL A 271 3.29 -15.98 7.46
CA VAL A 271 4.52 -16.78 7.63
C VAL A 271 5.72 -16.10 6.97
N ARG A 272 5.56 -15.46 5.82
CA ARG A 272 6.61 -14.69 5.14
C ARG A 272 7.01 -13.46 5.95
N MET A 273 6.04 -12.67 6.41
CA MET A 273 6.31 -11.46 7.20
C MET A 273 6.98 -11.76 8.53
N LYS A 274 6.60 -12.85 9.20
CA LYS A 274 7.31 -13.33 10.39
C LYS A 274 8.78 -13.58 10.08
N GLN A 275 9.07 -14.33 9.00
CA GLN A 275 10.46 -14.63 8.60
C GLN A 275 11.23 -13.38 8.19
N TYR A 276 10.61 -12.44 7.45
CA TYR A 276 11.24 -11.17 7.08
C TYR A 276 11.59 -10.34 8.32
N ASN A 277 10.68 -10.20 9.28
CA ASN A 277 10.94 -9.48 10.53
C ASN A 277 12.16 -10.04 11.28
N GLU A 278 12.25 -11.37 11.38
CA GLU A 278 13.36 -12.06 12.07
C GLU A 278 14.69 -11.92 11.32
N SER A 279 14.68 -12.15 10.00
CA SER A 279 15.88 -12.11 9.16
C SER A 279 16.42 -10.69 9.02
N ALA A 280 15.55 -9.72 8.73
CA ALA A 280 15.96 -8.33 8.54
C ALA A 280 16.53 -7.73 9.84
N LEU A 281 15.95 -8.03 11.00
CA LEU A 281 16.51 -7.56 12.27
C LEU A 281 17.91 -8.13 12.53
N LYS A 282 18.13 -9.42 12.22
CA LYS A 282 19.47 -10.04 12.36
C LYS A 282 20.49 -9.38 11.43
N ILE A 283 20.10 -9.16 10.17
CA ILE A 283 20.95 -8.51 9.17
C ILE A 283 21.22 -7.06 9.56
N ALA A 284 20.21 -6.30 9.99
CA ALA A 284 20.38 -4.93 10.42
C ALA A 284 21.36 -4.78 11.58
N LYS A 285 21.28 -5.63 12.59
CA LYS A 285 22.23 -5.68 13.71
C LYS A 285 23.65 -6.03 13.25
N TRP A 286 23.78 -6.97 12.31
CA TRP A 286 25.08 -7.34 11.75
C TRP A 286 25.71 -6.21 10.92
N LEU A 287 24.88 -5.49 10.12
CA LEU A 287 25.33 -4.32 9.37
C LEU A 287 25.77 -3.20 10.31
N GLU A 288 25.00 -2.91 11.36
CA GLU A 288 25.32 -1.88 12.35
C GLU A 288 26.65 -2.11 13.07
N ALA A 289 27.01 -3.38 13.30
CA ALA A 289 28.27 -3.76 13.90
C ALA A 289 29.47 -3.74 12.92
N ASN A 290 29.24 -3.49 11.61
CA ASN A 290 30.27 -3.54 10.61
C ASN A 290 30.92 -2.15 10.40
N PRO A 291 32.25 -2.00 10.61
CA PRO A 291 32.94 -0.71 10.50
C PRO A 291 32.95 -0.09 9.10
N LYS A 292 32.50 -0.81 8.06
CA LYS A 292 32.34 -0.32 6.69
C LYS A 292 30.94 0.26 6.42
N ILE A 293 30.06 0.20 7.39
CA ILE A 293 28.69 0.74 7.31
C ILE A 293 28.62 1.97 8.21
N GLU A 294 28.21 3.10 7.65
CA GLU A 294 28.13 4.37 8.38
C GLU A 294 26.80 4.51 9.12
N THR A 295 25.71 4.10 8.47
CA THR A 295 24.36 4.22 9.02
C THR A 295 23.52 3.02 8.62
N VAL A 296 22.70 2.51 9.54
CA VAL A 296 21.68 1.50 9.26
C VAL A 296 20.32 2.05 9.70
N ARG A 297 19.36 2.04 8.78
CA ARG A 297 17.98 2.47 9.05
C ARG A 297 17.07 1.25 9.00
N TYR A 298 16.63 0.83 10.17
CA TYR A 298 15.66 -0.24 10.32
C TYR A 298 14.78 0.05 11.55
N PRO A 299 13.44 0.01 11.43
CA PRO A 299 12.54 0.47 12.49
C PRO A 299 12.74 -0.17 13.86
N PHE A 300 13.16 -1.43 13.91
CA PHE A 300 13.32 -2.22 15.14
C PHE A 300 14.77 -2.35 15.62
N LEU A 301 15.71 -1.53 15.14
CA LEU A 301 17.00 -1.32 15.81
C LEU A 301 16.80 -0.39 17.01
N GLU A 302 17.35 -0.78 18.15
CA GLU A 302 17.25 0.04 19.39
C GLU A 302 17.98 1.39 19.27
N SER A 303 18.96 1.47 18.38
CA SER A 303 19.67 2.70 17.99
C SER A 303 18.87 3.63 17.10
N ASN A 304 17.77 3.14 16.48
CA ASN A 304 16.96 3.97 15.61
C ASN A 304 16.26 5.07 16.41
N PRO A 305 16.40 6.37 16.04
CA PRO A 305 15.76 7.47 16.75
C PRO A 305 14.24 7.33 16.89
N GLN A 306 13.59 6.63 15.94
CA GLN A 306 12.15 6.41 15.91
C GLN A 306 11.74 5.01 16.46
N TYR A 307 12.64 4.31 17.18
CA TYR A 307 12.34 2.99 17.77
C TYR A 307 11.08 3.00 18.64
N ALA A 308 10.88 4.07 19.43
CA ALA A 308 9.69 4.20 20.28
C ALA A 308 8.39 4.27 19.44
N ILE A 309 8.42 5.00 18.31
CA ILE A 309 7.29 5.08 17.36
C ILE A 309 7.05 3.70 16.73
N ALA A 310 8.10 3.02 16.29
CA ALA A 310 8.00 1.68 15.75
C ALA A 310 7.31 0.72 16.74
N LYS A 311 7.77 0.69 17.97
CA LYS A 311 7.21 -0.16 19.04
C LYS A 311 5.76 0.18 19.41
N LYS A 312 5.35 1.45 19.25
CA LYS A 312 4.00 1.92 19.54
C LYS A 312 2.99 1.41 18.51
N GLN A 313 3.35 1.38 17.21
CA GLN A 313 2.38 1.20 16.13
C GLN A 313 2.65 -0.01 15.21
N MET A 314 3.78 -0.69 15.34
CA MET A 314 4.18 -1.82 14.49
C MET A 314 4.44 -3.07 15.33
N LYS A 315 4.12 -4.26 14.75
CA LYS A 315 4.43 -5.57 15.36
C LYS A 315 5.85 -6.06 15.01
N GLY A 316 6.46 -5.51 13.95
CA GLY A 316 7.80 -5.84 13.48
C GLY A 316 8.30 -4.84 12.43
N GLY A 317 9.61 -4.81 12.18
CA GLY A 317 10.25 -3.81 11.30
C GLY A 317 10.13 -4.06 9.79
N GLY A 318 9.51 -5.17 9.38
CA GLY A 318 9.42 -5.53 7.97
C GLY A 318 10.69 -6.18 7.43
N GLY A 319 10.74 -6.35 6.11
CA GLY A 319 11.86 -6.96 5.39
C GLY A 319 12.82 -5.97 4.72
N MET A 320 12.57 -4.66 4.83
CA MET A 320 13.41 -3.63 4.22
C MET A 320 14.44 -3.10 5.18
N ILE A 321 15.67 -2.94 4.69
CA ILE A 321 16.79 -2.30 5.41
C ILE A 321 17.40 -1.26 4.50
N SER A 322 17.57 -0.02 4.95
CA SER A 322 18.35 1.01 4.28
C SER A 322 19.65 1.24 5.04
N PHE A 323 20.77 1.35 4.32
CA PHE A 323 22.06 1.58 4.95
C PHE A 323 23.05 2.30 4.03
N ASP A 324 23.98 3.02 4.64
CA ASP A 324 25.05 3.78 3.95
C ASP A 324 26.37 3.04 4.10
N VAL A 325 27.04 2.79 2.96
CA VAL A 325 28.38 2.19 2.89
C VAL A 325 29.42 3.28 2.97
N ALA A 326 30.44 3.13 3.82
CA ALA A 326 31.55 4.06 3.94
C ALA A 326 32.26 4.25 2.58
N GLY A 327 32.46 5.51 2.18
CA GLY A 327 33.07 5.88 0.90
C GLY A 327 32.08 6.26 -0.20
N GLY A 328 30.81 6.47 0.14
CA GLY A 328 29.79 7.09 -0.70
C GLY A 328 29.39 6.26 -1.93
N LEU A 329 28.93 6.95 -2.97
CA LEU A 329 28.29 6.36 -4.15
C LEU A 329 29.13 5.26 -4.83
N GLU A 330 30.43 5.48 -5.04
CA GLU A 330 31.28 4.51 -5.72
C GLU A 330 31.58 3.27 -4.88
N ALA A 331 31.70 3.43 -3.56
CA ALA A 331 31.80 2.31 -2.64
C ALA A 331 30.51 1.48 -2.63
N GLY A 332 29.34 2.13 -2.64
CA GLY A 332 28.04 1.48 -2.75
C GLY A 332 27.91 0.66 -4.05
N LYS A 333 28.29 1.23 -5.20
CA LYS A 333 28.32 0.51 -6.48
C LYS A 333 29.22 -0.72 -6.43
N LYS A 334 30.44 -0.55 -5.88
CA LYS A 334 31.40 -1.66 -5.74
C LYS A 334 30.84 -2.75 -4.82
N PHE A 335 30.22 -2.37 -3.72
CA PHE A 335 29.57 -3.30 -2.80
C PHE A 335 28.49 -4.13 -3.53
N ILE A 336 27.51 -3.47 -4.16
CA ILE A 336 26.41 -4.16 -4.86
C ILE A 336 26.92 -5.08 -5.97
N ASN A 337 27.86 -4.59 -6.80
CA ASN A 337 28.45 -5.39 -7.90
C ASN A 337 29.27 -6.60 -7.41
N SER A 338 29.66 -6.65 -6.14
CA SER A 338 30.38 -7.78 -5.55
C SER A 338 29.48 -8.87 -4.98
N LEU A 339 28.18 -8.60 -4.84
CA LEU A 339 27.20 -9.54 -4.30
C LEU A 339 27.01 -10.72 -5.25
N LYS A 340 26.82 -11.92 -4.67
CA LYS A 340 26.65 -13.15 -5.45
C LYS A 340 25.30 -13.82 -5.22
N LEU A 341 24.70 -13.60 -4.05
CA LEU A 341 23.40 -14.18 -3.68
C LEU A 341 22.28 -13.18 -3.84
N CYS A 342 22.47 -11.93 -3.35
CA CYS A 342 21.47 -10.89 -3.47
C CYS A 342 21.40 -10.38 -4.92
N THR A 343 20.21 -10.30 -5.47
CA THR A 343 19.97 -9.89 -6.87
C THR A 343 19.85 -8.37 -6.97
N LEU A 344 20.63 -7.77 -7.87
CA LEU A 344 20.50 -6.34 -8.21
C LEU A 344 19.23 -6.14 -9.04
N ALA A 345 18.20 -5.64 -8.45
CA ALA A 345 16.92 -5.37 -9.10
C ALA A 345 16.13 -4.31 -8.36
N VAL A 346 15.29 -3.56 -9.09
CA VAL A 346 14.31 -2.64 -8.51
C VAL A 346 13.04 -3.44 -8.20
N SER A 347 12.76 -3.68 -7.00
CA SER A 347 11.50 -4.15 -6.39
C SER A 347 11.77 -4.54 -4.93
N LEU A 348 10.76 -5.10 -4.25
CA LEU A 348 10.86 -5.59 -2.88
C LEU A 348 9.69 -6.53 -2.56
N GLY A 349 9.77 -7.19 -1.40
CA GLY A 349 8.67 -8.00 -0.89
C GLY A 349 8.57 -9.39 -1.49
N ASP A 350 9.54 -9.76 -2.28
CA ASP A 350 9.72 -11.05 -2.93
C ASP A 350 10.33 -12.09 -1.98
N THR A 351 10.32 -13.37 -2.38
CA THR A 351 11.02 -14.44 -1.66
C THR A 351 12.54 -14.38 -1.84
N GLU A 352 13.01 -13.72 -2.91
CA GLU A 352 14.43 -13.47 -3.15
C GLU A 352 14.90 -12.19 -2.45
N THR A 353 16.19 -12.16 -2.05
CA THR A 353 16.80 -10.96 -1.51
C THR A 353 17.23 -10.05 -2.64
N LEU A 354 16.56 -8.91 -2.79
CA LEU A 354 16.88 -7.86 -3.75
C LEU A 354 17.72 -6.76 -3.10
N VAL A 355 18.54 -6.11 -3.91
CA VAL A 355 19.35 -4.97 -3.52
C VAL A 355 19.36 -3.93 -4.60
N GLU A 356 19.29 -2.65 -4.22
CA GLU A 356 19.40 -1.52 -5.13
C GLU A 356 20.15 -0.37 -4.47
N GLN A 357 20.71 0.54 -5.30
CA GLN A 357 21.27 1.78 -4.81
C GLN A 357 20.30 2.93 -5.13
N ALA A 358 19.57 3.37 -4.12
CA ALA A 358 18.49 4.34 -4.26
C ALA A 358 18.93 5.60 -5.03
N ALA A 359 20.10 6.16 -4.69
CA ALA A 359 20.63 7.37 -5.30
C ALA A 359 21.04 7.20 -6.78
N ALA A 360 21.42 5.98 -7.22
CA ALA A 360 21.95 5.72 -8.58
C ALA A 360 20.94 5.00 -9.48
N MET A 361 19.81 4.54 -8.98
CA MET A 361 18.84 3.74 -9.73
C MET A 361 17.45 4.40 -9.76
N PRO A 362 16.53 4.17 -8.79
CA PRO A 362 15.16 4.69 -8.91
C PRO A 362 15.06 6.21 -8.73
N HIS A 363 16.02 6.86 -8.05
CA HIS A 363 15.96 8.30 -7.74
C HIS A 363 16.92 9.15 -8.59
N THR A 364 17.51 8.61 -9.65
CA THR A 364 18.42 9.37 -10.53
C THR A 364 17.76 10.55 -11.24
N MET A 365 16.46 10.47 -11.50
CA MET A 365 15.69 11.54 -12.14
C MET A 365 15.46 12.74 -11.20
N ILE A 366 15.58 12.53 -9.88
CA ILE A 366 15.41 13.58 -8.88
C ILE A 366 16.74 14.36 -8.74
N PRO A 367 16.72 15.70 -8.79
CA PRO A 367 17.91 16.51 -8.59
C PRO A 367 18.65 16.18 -7.28
N LYS A 368 19.99 16.23 -7.33
CA LYS A 368 20.85 15.82 -6.20
C LYS A 368 20.48 16.54 -4.89
N GLU A 369 20.27 17.85 -4.96
CA GLU A 369 19.95 18.68 -3.80
C GLU A 369 18.63 18.27 -3.13
N ILE A 370 17.65 17.84 -3.94
CA ILE A 370 16.35 17.35 -3.45
C ILE A 370 16.52 15.98 -2.81
N ARG A 371 17.31 15.08 -3.41
CA ARG A 371 17.61 13.76 -2.83
C ARG A 371 18.33 13.89 -1.49
N GLU A 372 19.39 14.68 -1.41
CA GLU A 372 20.14 14.92 -0.18
C GLU A 372 19.26 15.54 0.91
N ALA A 373 18.37 16.48 0.55
CA ALA A 373 17.41 17.06 1.47
C ALA A 373 16.34 16.07 1.94
N ALA A 374 16.10 14.99 1.19
CA ALA A 374 15.21 13.87 1.58
C ALA A 374 15.95 12.73 2.30
N GLY A 375 17.29 12.83 2.49
CA GLY A 375 18.09 11.79 3.12
C GLY A 375 18.49 10.63 2.19
N ILE A 376 18.50 10.88 0.87
CA ILE A 376 18.81 9.88 -0.19
C ILE A 376 20.18 10.17 -0.82
#